data_cd7fb634c180c04deb04a80593b20b44
#
_entry.id   cd7fb634c180c04deb04a80593b20b44
#
_cell.length_a   1.000
_cell.length_b   1.000
_cell.length_c   1.000
_cell.angle_alpha   90.00
_cell.angle_beta   90.00
_cell.angle_gamma   90.00
#
_symmetry.space_group_name_H-M   'P 1'
#
loop_
_entity.id
_entity.type
_entity.pdbx_description
1 polymer ?
#
loop_
_entity_poly.entity_id
_entity_poly.type
_entity_poly.pdbx_seq_one_letter_code
_entity_poly.pdbx_strand_id
1 'polypeptide(L)'
;MVQQLQSENASQSDVDSYLSEVQQNRDLSLAARRKLSQKYAKSPVFFSWDIPRTREGFYHYRAGIPAATKRAIEFAPYADLLWLETKDPSVQTAAGFAADIRKKRPGKKMVYNLSPSFNWMGHGFTEEALKSFIWDLAKHG
;
A
#
# COMPACT_ATOMS: atom_id res chain seq x y z
N MET A 1 9.97 6.40 16.73
CA MET A 1 10.67 5.46 17.62
C MET A 1 11.93 4.90 16.98
N VAL A 2 11.91 4.16 15.88
CA VAL A 2 13.14 3.63 15.24
C VAL A 2 14.15 4.73 14.95
N GLN A 3 13.74 5.83 14.35
CA GLN A 3 14.60 7.00 14.10
C GLN A 3 15.23 7.58 15.38
N GLN A 4 14.47 7.59 16.47
CA GLN A 4 15.00 8.03 17.75
C GLN A 4 16.05 7.05 18.31
N LEU A 5 15.78 5.74 18.26
CA LEU A 5 16.75 4.74 18.67
C LEU A 5 18.05 4.86 17.86
N GLN A 6 17.95 5.07 16.56
CA GLN A 6 19.09 5.27 15.69
C GLN A 6 19.85 6.56 16.04
N SER A 7 19.17 7.66 16.34
CA SER A 7 19.80 8.91 16.76
C SER A 7 20.47 8.81 18.15
N GLU A 8 20.00 7.92 18.99
CA GLU A 8 20.56 7.62 20.31
C GLU A 8 21.68 6.56 20.27
N ASN A 9 22.10 6.14 19.07
CA ASN A 9 23.10 5.07 18.85
C ASN A 9 22.72 3.76 19.56
N ALA A 10 21.44 3.39 19.55
CA ALA A 10 21.00 2.08 20.01
C ALA A 10 21.57 0.98 19.12
N SER A 11 21.82 -0.19 19.69
CA SER A 11 22.31 -1.33 18.92
C SER A 11 21.24 -1.80 17.91
N GLN A 12 21.67 -2.41 16.80
CA GLN A 12 20.73 -3.01 15.86
C GLN A 12 19.86 -4.07 16.54
N SER A 13 20.42 -4.80 17.49
CA SER A 13 19.68 -5.78 18.30
C SER A 13 18.54 -5.17 19.10
N ASP A 14 18.71 -3.95 19.65
CA ASP A 14 17.65 -3.27 20.38
C ASP A 14 16.53 -2.81 19.44
N VAL A 15 16.90 -2.34 18.24
CA VAL A 15 15.92 -1.96 17.20
C VAL A 15 15.11 -3.18 16.77
N ASP A 16 15.75 -4.30 16.49
CA ASP A 16 15.10 -5.53 16.06
C ASP A 16 14.21 -6.12 17.15
N SER A 17 14.67 -6.08 18.40
CA SER A 17 13.89 -6.51 19.56
C SER A 17 12.64 -5.65 19.75
N TYR A 18 12.78 -4.33 19.65
CA TYR A 18 11.63 -3.42 19.71
C TYR A 18 10.61 -3.71 18.59
N LEU A 19 11.09 -3.88 17.36
CA LEU A 19 10.22 -4.17 16.21
C LEU A 19 9.49 -5.50 16.37
N SER A 20 10.19 -6.53 16.87
CA SER A 20 9.62 -7.85 17.15
C SER A 20 8.52 -7.77 18.22
N GLU A 21 8.77 -7.09 19.36
CA GLU A 21 7.77 -6.91 20.41
C GLU A 21 6.53 -6.13 19.91
N VAL A 22 6.71 -5.09 19.09
CA VAL A 22 5.59 -4.35 18.49
C VAL A 22 4.80 -5.23 17.53
N GLN A 23 5.47 -6.09 16.77
CA GLN A 23 4.80 -6.96 15.82
C GLN A 23 3.98 -8.06 16.48
N GLN A 24 4.49 -8.60 17.59
CA GLN A 24 3.79 -9.60 18.39
C GLN A 24 2.59 -9.03 19.15
N ASN A 25 2.61 -7.74 19.44
CA ASN A 25 1.61 -7.05 20.25
C ASN A 25 0.96 -5.89 19.46
N ARG A 26 0.29 -6.22 18.35
CA ARG A 26 -0.31 -5.19 17.44
C ARG A 26 -1.40 -4.36 18.08
N ASP A 27 -2.12 -4.90 19.06
CA ASP A 27 -3.29 -4.27 19.69
C ASP A 27 -2.95 -3.44 20.93
N LEU A 28 -1.66 -3.16 21.16
CA LEU A 28 -1.24 -2.32 22.28
C LEU A 28 -1.86 -0.92 22.19
N SER A 29 -2.40 -0.46 23.29
CA SER A 29 -2.80 0.93 23.45
C SER A 29 -1.60 1.88 23.27
N LEU A 30 -1.87 3.16 22.98
CA LEU A 30 -0.80 4.15 22.85
C LEU A 30 0.07 4.25 24.13
N ALA A 31 -0.57 4.19 25.30
CA ALA A 31 0.13 4.21 26.58
C ALA A 31 1.05 2.99 26.74
N ALA A 32 0.57 1.79 26.37
CA ALA A 32 1.37 0.58 26.41
C ALA A 32 2.53 0.62 25.43
N ARG A 33 2.34 1.16 24.21
CA ARG A 33 3.41 1.37 23.22
C ARG A 33 4.47 2.36 23.70
N ARG A 34 4.06 3.44 24.37
CA ARG A 34 5.01 4.38 24.99
C ARG A 34 5.83 3.69 26.09
N LYS A 35 5.18 2.91 26.96
CA LYS A 35 5.86 2.14 27.99
C LYS A 35 6.84 1.11 27.39
N LEU A 36 6.43 0.42 26.33
CA LEU A 36 7.30 -0.51 25.61
C LEU A 36 8.50 0.22 25.01
N SER A 37 8.31 1.36 24.35
CA SER A 37 9.40 2.11 23.75
C SER A 37 10.43 2.63 24.76
N GLN A 38 10.03 2.89 26.01
CA GLN A 38 10.94 3.34 27.06
C GLN A 38 11.92 2.24 27.54
N LYS A 39 11.66 0.96 27.23
CA LYS A 39 12.63 -0.11 27.51
C LYS A 39 13.91 0.04 26.68
N TYR A 40 13.80 0.66 25.51
CA TYR A 40 14.84 0.71 24.48
C TYR A 40 15.41 2.11 24.27
N ALA A 41 14.65 3.16 24.59
CA ALA A 41 15.08 4.54 24.41
C ALA A 41 15.71 5.11 25.67
N LYS A 42 16.82 5.83 25.51
CA LYS A 42 17.51 6.56 26.60
C LYS A 42 16.75 7.80 27.01
N SER A 43 16.08 8.46 26.07
CA SER A 43 15.29 9.67 26.28
C SER A 43 13.80 9.38 26.27
N PRO A 44 12.95 10.21 26.90
CA PRO A 44 11.51 10.08 26.82
C PRO A 44 11.02 10.10 25.37
N VAL A 45 10.21 9.09 24.99
CA VAL A 45 9.62 9.00 23.65
C VAL A 45 8.33 9.81 23.65
N PHE A 46 8.33 10.91 22.93
CA PHE A 46 7.14 11.67 22.66
C PHE A 46 6.51 11.22 21.35
N PHE A 47 5.25 10.84 21.41
CA PHE A 47 4.44 10.54 20.24
C PHE A 47 3.03 11.11 20.43
N SER A 48 2.55 11.82 19.42
CA SER A 48 1.17 12.26 19.33
C SER A 48 0.59 11.88 17.98
N TRP A 49 -0.62 11.34 17.96
CA TRP A 49 -1.36 11.06 16.74
C TRP A 49 -1.69 12.32 15.94
N ASP A 50 -1.69 13.46 16.58
CA ASP A 50 -2.02 14.73 15.94
C ASP A 50 -0.86 15.34 15.15
N ILE A 51 0.40 15.03 15.53
CA ILE A 51 1.59 15.55 14.82
C ILE A 51 1.58 15.20 13.32
N PRO A 52 1.29 13.96 12.89
CA PRO A 52 1.29 13.61 11.46
C PRO A 52 0.01 14.02 10.71
N ARG A 53 -0.93 14.70 11.37
CA ARG A 53 -2.16 15.17 10.70
C ARG A 53 -1.88 16.38 9.82
N THR A 54 -2.63 16.51 8.74
CA THR A 54 -2.72 17.75 7.97
C THR A 54 -3.48 18.82 8.77
N ARG A 55 -3.48 20.05 8.25
CA ARG A 55 -4.27 21.15 8.83
C ARG A 55 -5.76 20.81 8.91
N GLU A 56 -6.28 20.05 7.96
CA GLU A 56 -7.68 19.59 7.89
C GLU A 56 -7.97 18.37 8.77
N GLY A 57 -6.96 17.84 9.47
CA GLY A 57 -7.10 16.73 10.40
C GLY A 57 -6.91 15.34 9.81
N PHE A 58 -6.52 15.22 8.52
CA PHE A 58 -6.26 13.95 7.85
C PHE A 58 -4.85 13.45 8.09
N TYR A 59 -4.64 12.15 7.94
CA TYR A 59 -3.31 11.56 7.97
C TYR A 59 -2.78 11.38 6.55
N HIS A 60 -1.51 11.73 6.35
CA HIS A 60 -0.79 11.31 5.16
C HIS A 60 -0.42 9.83 5.25
N TYR A 61 -0.56 9.12 4.15
CA TYR A 61 -0.05 7.76 4.01
C TYR A 61 0.57 7.59 2.62
N ARG A 62 1.41 6.58 2.48
CA ARG A 62 1.97 6.23 1.17
C ARG A 62 0.90 5.54 0.34
N ALA A 63 0.38 6.28 -0.62
CA ALA A 63 -0.59 5.79 -1.60
C ALA A 63 0.09 5.07 -2.78
N GLY A 64 -0.67 4.86 -3.85
CA GLY A 64 -0.21 4.25 -5.10
C GLY A 64 -0.56 2.77 -5.21
N ILE A 65 -0.04 2.13 -6.26
CA ILE A 65 -0.37 0.73 -6.60
C ILE A 65 -0.14 -0.24 -5.43
N PRO A 66 0.96 -0.18 -4.66
CA PRO A 66 1.15 -1.11 -3.54
C PRO A 66 0.05 -1.01 -2.47
N ALA A 67 -0.40 0.20 -2.15
CA ALA A 67 -1.49 0.41 -1.18
C ALA A 67 -2.84 -0.10 -1.73
N ALA A 68 -3.12 0.19 -3.01
CA ALA A 68 -4.31 -0.30 -3.70
C ALA A 68 -4.32 -1.83 -3.79
N THR A 69 -3.19 -2.45 -4.13
CA THR A 69 -3.03 -3.91 -4.19
C THR A 69 -3.29 -4.56 -2.82
N LYS A 70 -2.70 -4.03 -1.76
CA LYS A 70 -2.93 -4.54 -0.40
C LYS A 70 -4.41 -4.48 -0.02
N ARG A 71 -5.06 -3.35 -0.28
CA ARG A 71 -6.50 -3.18 -0.03
C ARG A 71 -7.34 -4.16 -0.86
N ALA A 72 -7.04 -4.30 -2.14
CA ALA A 72 -7.74 -5.22 -3.03
C ALA A 72 -7.63 -6.69 -2.58
N ILE A 73 -6.46 -7.13 -2.11
CA ILE A 73 -6.25 -8.48 -1.56
C ILE A 73 -7.16 -8.74 -0.35
N GLU A 74 -7.27 -7.76 0.56
CA GLU A 74 -8.12 -7.88 1.75
C GLU A 74 -9.62 -7.85 1.40
N PHE A 75 -10.02 -7.11 0.36
CA PHE A 75 -11.41 -7.03 -0.09
C PHE A 75 -11.82 -8.18 -1.02
N ALA A 76 -10.86 -8.87 -1.63
CA ALA A 76 -11.13 -9.93 -2.59
C ALA A 76 -12.08 -11.03 -2.11
N PRO A 77 -12.10 -11.48 -0.83
CA PRO A 77 -13.07 -12.47 -0.36
C PRO A 77 -14.52 -11.99 -0.38
N TYR A 78 -14.73 -10.68 -0.36
CA TYR A 78 -16.06 -10.05 -0.19
C TYR A 78 -16.58 -9.42 -1.47
N ALA A 79 -15.83 -9.48 -2.57
CA ALA A 79 -16.18 -8.88 -3.86
C ALA A 79 -16.15 -9.93 -4.97
N ASP A 80 -17.09 -9.87 -5.90
CA ASP A 80 -17.09 -10.74 -7.08
C ASP A 80 -15.98 -10.36 -8.05
N LEU A 81 -15.80 -9.05 -8.26
CA LEU A 81 -14.81 -8.46 -9.15
C LEU A 81 -13.98 -7.42 -8.40
N LEU A 82 -12.74 -7.22 -8.80
CA LEU A 82 -11.88 -6.16 -8.29
C LEU A 82 -11.60 -5.15 -9.40
N TRP A 83 -11.68 -3.89 -9.05
CA TRP A 83 -11.40 -2.77 -9.93
C TRP A 83 -10.28 -1.90 -9.39
N LEU A 84 -9.24 -1.70 -10.21
CA LEU A 84 -8.19 -0.72 -9.95
C LEU A 84 -8.44 0.50 -10.85
N GLU A 85 -8.79 1.63 -10.24
CA GLU A 85 -8.79 2.91 -10.94
C GLU A 85 -7.37 3.42 -11.09
N THR A 86 -6.98 3.78 -12.32
CA THR A 86 -5.66 4.33 -12.63
C THR A 86 -5.79 5.67 -13.33
N LYS A 87 -4.78 6.50 -13.19
CA LYS A 87 -4.71 7.79 -13.88
C LYS A 87 -4.48 7.61 -15.38
N ASP A 88 -3.64 6.64 -15.73
CA ASP A 88 -3.14 6.43 -17.08
C ASP A 88 -3.47 5.00 -17.55
N PRO A 89 -3.80 4.79 -18.83
CA PRO A 89 -4.02 3.47 -19.38
C PRO A 89 -2.69 2.72 -19.51
N SER A 90 -2.57 1.57 -18.85
CA SER A 90 -1.32 0.78 -18.88
C SER A 90 -1.59 -0.71 -18.66
N VAL A 91 -1.36 -1.51 -19.70
CA VAL A 91 -1.40 -2.97 -19.60
C VAL A 91 -0.39 -3.47 -18.56
N GLN A 92 0.80 -2.89 -18.50
CA GLN A 92 1.83 -3.29 -17.55
C GLN A 92 1.39 -3.07 -16.10
N THR A 93 0.78 -1.93 -15.79
CA THR A 93 0.24 -1.64 -14.45
C THR A 93 -0.87 -2.62 -14.08
N ALA A 94 -1.80 -2.87 -15.01
CA ALA A 94 -2.89 -3.83 -14.82
C ALA A 94 -2.35 -5.25 -14.60
N ALA A 95 -1.40 -5.68 -15.41
CA ALA A 95 -0.75 -6.99 -15.30
C ALA A 95 -0.05 -7.19 -13.95
N GLY A 96 0.71 -6.18 -13.49
CA GLY A 96 1.39 -6.22 -12.18
C GLY A 96 0.39 -6.33 -11.03
N PHE A 97 -0.66 -5.52 -11.05
CA PHE A 97 -1.75 -5.59 -10.07
C PHE A 97 -2.43 -6.96 -10.08
N ALA A 98 -2.79 -7.47 -11.26
CA ALA A 98 -3.41 -8.77 -11.43
C ALA A 98 -2.53 -9.92 -10.89
N ALA A 99 -1.24 -9.90 -11.20
CA ALA A 99 -0.28 -10.90 -10.74
C ALA A 99 -0.18 -10.92 -9.21
N ASP A 100 -0.11 -9.76 -8.57
CA ASP A 100 -0.02 -9.66 -7.10
C ASP A 100 -1.31 -10.11 -6.40
N ILE A 101 -2.47 -9.78 -6.97
CA ILE A 101 -3.76 -10.29 -6.47
C ILE A 101 -3.79 -11.81 -6.56
N ARG A 102 -3.43 -12.40 -7.71
CA ARG A 102 -3.54 -13.85 -7.93
C ARG A 102 -2.58 -14.68 -7.09
N LYS A 103 -1.43 -14.13 -6.70
CA LYS A 103 -0.54 -14.79 -5.73
C LYS A 103 -1.25 -15.10 -4.41
N LYS A 104 -2.20 -14.27 -3.99
CA LYS A 104 -2.93 -14.39 -2.72
C LYS A 104 -4.36 -14.90 -2.91
N ARG A 105 -4.95 -14.63 -4.05
CA ARG A 105 -6.35 -14.93 -4.39
C ARG A 105 -6.44 -15.53 -5.81
N PRO A 106 -6.02 -16.78 -6.01
CA PRO A 106 -6.08 -17.45 -7.32
C PRO A 106 -7.50 -17.40 -7.88
N GLY A 107 -7.62 -17.16 -9.18
CA GLY A 107 -8.90 -17.12 -9.88
C GLY A 107 -9.75 -15.86 -9.67
N LYS A 108 -9.28 -14.88 -8.88
CA LYS A 108 -10.00 -13.61 -8.71
C LYS A 108 -10.10 -12.89 -10.05
N LYS A 109 -11.32 -12.56 -10.44
CA LYS A 109 -11.63 -11.78 -11.65
C LYS A 109 -11.47 -10.30 -11.39
N MET A 110 -11.12 -9.56 -12.45
CA MET A 110 -10.92 -8.12 -12.41
C MET A 110 -11.69 -7.43 -13.51
N VAL A 111 -11.95 -6.14 -13.31
CA VAL A 111 -12.56 -5.26 -14.30
C VAL A 111 -11.66 -4.06 -14.54
N TYR A 112 -11.63 -3.58 -15.76
CA TYR A 112 -10.85 -2.42 -16.16
C TYR A 112 -11.77 -1.32 -16.72
N ASN A 113 -11.51 -0.06 -16.35
CA ASN A 113 -12.22 1.07 -16.88
C ASN A 113 -11.55 1.57 -18.18
N LEU A 114 -12.25 1.44 -19.29
CA LEU A 114 -11.83 1.99 -20.59
C LEU A 114 -12.37 3.42 -20.75
N SER A 115 -11.97 4.32 -19.85
CA SER A 115 -12.49 5.68 -19.84
C SER A 115 -12.13 6.44 -21.12
N PRO A 116 -13.11 7.08 -21.79
CA PRO A 116 -12.82 7.98 -22.90
C PRO A 116 -12.08 9.25 -22.46
N SER A 117 -12.06 9.55 -21.14
CA SER A 117 -11.32 10.68 -20.60
C SER A 117 -9.81 10.46 -20.55
N PHE A 118 -9.33 9.23 -20.73
CA PHE A 118 -7.91 9.00 -20.91
C PHE A 118 -7.45 9.66 -22.21
N ASN A 119 -6.38 10.41 -22.15
CA ASN A 119 -5.72 10.93 -23.35
C ASN A 119 -4.88 9.81 -23.99
N TRP A 120 -5.58 8.85 -24.63
CA TRP A 120 -4.97 7.65 -25.21
C TRP A 120 -3.82 7.97 -26.15
N MET A 121 -4.05 8.90 -27.09
CA MET A 121 -3.01 9.32 -28.02
C MET A 121 -1.83 10.00 -27.31
N GLY A 122 -2.10 10.81 -26.29
CA GLY A 122 -1.07 11.44 -25.47
C GLY A 122 -0.23 10.44 -24.67
N HIS A 123 -0.75 9.24 -24.41
CA HIS A 123 -0.03 8.11 -23.82
C HIS A 123 0.63 7.19 -24.85
N GLY A 124 0.69 7.60 -26.13
CA GLY A 124 1.39 6.88 -27.18
C GLY A 124 0.62 5.72 -27.80
N PHE A 125 -0.71 5.64 -27.58
CA PHE A 125 -1.52 4.61 -28.22
C PHE A 125 -1.75 4.93 -29.69
N THR A 126 -1.49 3.96 -30.55
CA THR A 126 -1.93 3.94 -31.94
C THR A 126 -3.32 3.32 -32.06
N GLU A 127 -3.96 3.43 -33.23
CA GLU A 127 -5.24 2.75 -33.48
C GLU A 127 -5.13 1.22 -33.31
N GLU A 128 -4.03 0.63 -33.75
CA GLU A 128 -3.75 -0.80 -33.61
C GLU A 128 -3.61 -1.18 -32.13
N ALA A 129 -2.87 -0.40 -31.36
CA ALA A 129 -2.71 -0.62 -29.93
C ALA A 129 -4.04 -0.50 -29.16
N LEU A 130 -4.93 0.43 -29.59
CA LEU A 130 -6.26 0.55 -29.02
C LEU A 130 -7.12 -0.67 -29.34
N LYS A 131 -7.07 -1.18 -30.58
CA LYS A 131 -7.80 -2.39 -31.00
C LYS A 131 -7.37 -3.64 -30.21
N SER A 132 -6.07 -3.74 -29.88
CA SER A 132 -5.53 -4.90 -29.14
C SER A 132 -5.64 -4.77 -27.62
N PHE A 133 -5.84 -3.57 -27.10
CA PHE A 133 -5.74 -3.26 -25.65
C PHE A 133 -6.59 -4.18 -24.76
N ILE A 134 -7.86 -4.43 -25.15
CA ILE A 134 -8.76 -5.31 -24.42
C ILE A 134 -8.22 -6.74 -24.37
N TRP A 135 -7.70 -7.23 -25.50
CA TRP A 135 -7.14 -8.57 -25.60
C TRP A 135 -5.84 -8.70 -24.81
N ASP A 136 -5.04 -7.63 -24.78
CA ASP A 136 -3.80 -7.59 -24.00
C ASP A 136 -4.11 -7.59 -22.50
N LEU A 137 -5.13 -6.87 -22.05
CA LEU A 137 -5.62 -6.96 -20.68
C LEU A 137 -6.16 -8.35 -20.34
N ALA A 138 -6.94 -8.96 -21.24
CA ALA A 138 -7.55 -10.27 -21.03
C ALA A 138 -6.53 -11.41 -20.80
N LYS A 139 -5.29 -11.28 -21.31
CA LYS A 139 -4.19 -12.22 -21.03
C LYS A 139 -3.82 -12.24 -19.54
N HIS A 140 -4.15 -11.17 -18.83
CA HIS A 140 -3.86 -11.04 -17.41
C HIS A 140 -5.11 -11.24 -16.52
N GLY A 141 -6.27 -11.53 -17.14
CA GLY A 141 -7.54 -11.93 -16.56
C GLY A 141 -8.48 -10.86 -16.17
#